data_7f7e053eea2ad908d39a081ba599aafe
#
_entry.id   7f7e053eea2ad908d39a081ba599aafe
#
_cell.length_a   1.000
_cell.length_b   1.000
_cell.length_c   1.000
_cell.angle_alpha   90.00
_cell.angle_beta   90.00
_cell.angle_gamma   90.00
#
_symmetry.space_group_name_H-M   'P 1'
#
loop_
_entity.id
_entity.type
_entity.pdbx_description
1 polymer ?
#
loop_
_entity_poly.entity_id
_entity_poly.type
_entity_poly.pdbx_seq_one_letter_code
_entity_poly.pdbx_strand_id
1 'polypeptide(L)'
;MLAPGVFKIGGGYTSLAIDMGDHILVAESGQSDLRGQQTMAAAKAAIPGKPIRFVTTSHGHFDHASGLAAAVAEGATILAHRNTERALERFLSGPRTLTGDSLSKVANRRADVVTPVGDRETRRGSNGRVVELIHIPNEHTDGMLAVFLPAEKIMHTGDVTANNPNPAQVGVVKSAAAVFTRLNLDYVSFIPVHAPNPDAPMTKADVTKAAGTN
;
A
#
# COMPACT_ATOMS: atom_id res chain seq x y z
N MET A 1 8.04 2.52 -15.00
CA MET A 1 8.55 1.27 -14.43
C MET A 1 9.68 1.62 -13.47
N LEU A 2 9.67 1.10 -12.25
CA LEU A 2 10.69 1.36 -11.23
C LEU A 2 11.82 0.32 -11.28
N ALA A 3 11.44 -0.93 -11.49
CA ALA A 3 12.32 -2.07 -11.71
C ALA A 3 11.58 -3.09 -12.61
N PRO A 4 12.26 -4.10 -13.19
CA PRO A 4 11.58 -5.14 -13.97
C PRO A 4 10.42 -5.76 -13.18
N GLY A 5 9.19 -5.63 -13.70
CA GLY A 5 7.97 -6.13 -13.05
C GLY A 5 7.49 -5.32 -11.84
N VAL A 6 8.01 -4.12 -11.59
CA VAL A 6 7.53 -3.19 -10.56
C VAL A 6 7.17 -1.85 -11.20
N PHE A 7 5.90 -1.50 -11.14
CA PHE A 7 5.36 -0.33 -11.82
C PHE A 7 4.73 0.63 -10.83
N LYS A 8 5.05 1.92 -10.97
CA LYS A 8 4.40 3.00 -10.27
C LYS A 8 3.13 3.41 -11.02
N ILE A 9 2.03 3.52 -10.31
CA ILE A 9 0.76 4.04 -10.81
C ILE A 9 0.54 5.40 -10.15
N GLY A 10 0.67 6.47 -10.93
CA GLY A 10 0.48 7.86 -10.50
C GLY A 10 -1.00 8.27 -10.49
N GLY A 11 -1.28 9.55 -10.20
CA GLY A 11 -2.63 10.14 -10.23
C GLY A 11 -3.08 10.73 -8.89
N GLY A 12 -2.20 11.49 -8.22
CA GLY A 12 -2.45 12.15 -6.93
C GLY A 12 -2.05 11.29 -5.73
N TYR A 13 -2.44 10.02 -5.73
CA TYR A 13 -2.00 9.00 -4.77
C TYR A 13 -1.19 7.94 -5.52
N THR A 14 -0.01 7.65 -5.03
CA THR A 14 0.88 6.67 -5.66
C THR A 14 0.52 5.27 -5.21
N SER A 15 0.35 4.36 -6.19
CA SER A 15 0.22 2.92 -5.96
C SER A 15 1.35 2.19 -6.67
N LEU A 16 1.65 0.95 -6.26
CA LEU A 16 2.57 0.08 -6.99
C LEU A 16 1.83 -1.15 -7.52
N ALA A 17 2.11 -1.55 -8.77
CA ALA A 17 1.77 -2.87 -9.29
C ALA A 17 3.04 -3.71 -9.32
N ILE A 18 2.99 -4.88 -8.69
CA ILE A 18 4.12 -5.76 -8.46
C ILE A 18 3.82 -7.13 -9.06
N ASP A 19 4.64 -7.54 -10.02
CA ASP A 19 4.57 -8.86 -10.62
C ASP A 19 5.10 -9.94 -9.66
N MET A 20 4.22 -10.83 -9.22
CA MET A 20 4.54 -11.94 -8.32
C MET A 20 4.66 -13.29 -9.07
N GLY A 21 4.77 -13.25 -10.40
CA GLY A 21 4.86 -14.45 -11.24
C GLY A 21 3.50 -14.89 -11.76
N ASP A 22 2.71 -15.57 -10.95
CA ASP A 22 1.37 -16.06 -11.31
C ASP A 22 0.25 -15.05 -11.01
N HIS A 23 0.54 -13.95 -10.32
CA HIS A 23 -0.43 -12.92 -9.95
C HIS A 23 0.22 -11.55 -9.79
N ILE A 24 -0.63 -10.53 -9.60
CA ILE A 24 -0.25 -9.17 -9.26
C ILE A 24 -0.55 -8.92 -7.78
N LEU A 25 0.39 -8.29 -7.07
CA LEU A 25 0.15 -7.60 -5.81
C LEU A 25 0.12 -6.11 -6.10
N VAL A 26 -0.94 -5.43 -5.65
CA VAL A 26 -1.06 -3.97 -5.73
C VAL A 26 -0.85 -3.39 -4.34
N ALA A 27 0.05 -2.43 -4.22
CA ALA A 27 0.21 -1.66 -2.99
C ALA A 27 -0.52 -0.32 -3.13
N GLU A 28 -1.48 -0.08 -2.25
CA GLU A 28 -2.42 1.03 -2.22
C GLU A 28 -3.48 1.03 -3.32
N SER A 29 -4.73 1.30 -2.91
CA SER A 29 -5.89 1.34 -3.80
C SER A 29 -6.37 2.76 -4.12
N GLY A 30 -6.02 3.72 -3.27
CA GLY A 30 -6.37 5.14 -3.43
C GLY A 30 -7.66 5.58 -2.76
N GLN A 31 -7.98 6.86 -2.93
CA GLN A 31 -8.91 7.66 -2.13
C GLN A 31 -10.39 7.54 -2.53
N SER A 32 -10.74 6.74 -3.51
CA SER A 32 -12.13 6.55 -3.96
C SER A 32 -12.29 5.25 -4.73
N ASP A 33 -13.53 4.79 -4.86
CA ASP A 33 -13.86 3.61 -5.69
C ASP A 33 -13.43 3.79 -7.15
N LEU A 34 -13.67 4.97 -7.74
CA LEU A 34 -13.23 5.28 -9.10
C LEU A 34 -11.70 5.19 -9.23
N ARG A 35 -10.96 5.73 -8.25
CA ARG A 35 -9.51 5.63 -8.24
C ARG A 35 -9.05 4.18 -8.09
N GLY A 36 -9.72 3.39 -7.25
CA GLY A 36 -9.49 1.95 -7.13
C GLY A 36 -9.65 1.22 -8.45
N GLN A 37 -10.76 1.46 -9.18
CA GLN A 37 -10.99 0.90 -10.51
C GLN A 37 -9.85 1.26 -11.48
N GLN A 38 -9.45 2.53 -11.52
CA GLN A 38 -8.35 3.00 -12.38
C GLN A 38 -7.01 2.35 -12.00
N THR A 39 -6.74 2.20 -10.70
CA THR A 39 -5.52 1.55 -10.20
C THR A 39 -5.49 0.07 -10.60
N MET A 40 -6.60 -0.66 -10.42
CA MET A 40 -6.68 -2.08 -10.82
C MET A 40 -6.53 -2.24 -12.35
N ALA A 41 -7.17 -1.37 -13.13
CA ALA A 41 -7.04 -1.38 -14.59
C ALA A 41 -5.60 -1.09 -15.03
N ALA A 42 -4.94 -0.08 -14.45
CA ALA A 42 -3.55 0.25 -14.74
C ALA A 42 -2.58 -0.88 -14.36
N ALA A 43 -2.81 -1.55 -13.23
CA ALA A 43 -2.01 -2.70 -12.81
C ALA A 43 -2.11 -3.86 -13.81
N LYS A 44 -3.32 -4.19 -14.27
CA LYS A 44 -3.54 -5.23 -15.29
C LYS A 44 -2.96 -4.85 -16.66
N ALA A 45 -3.00 -3.58 -17.02
CA ALA A 45 -2.38 -3.09 -18.25
C ALA A 45 -0.84 -3.17 -18.19
N ALA A 46 -0.24 -2.86 -17.04
CA ALA A 46 1.21 -2.94 -16.84
C ALA A 46 1.74 -4.38 -16.76
N ILE A 47 0.92 -5.31 -16.26
CA ILE A 47 1.27 -6.73 -16.05
C ILE A 47 0.14 -7.60 -16.65
N PRO A 48 0.11 -7.73 -18.00
CA PRO A 48 -1.01 -8.40 -18.67
C PRO A 48 -1.05 -9.91 -18.40
N GLY A 49 -2.27 -10.47 -18.46
CA GLY A 49 -2.50 -11.91 -18.37
C GLY A 49 -2.48 -12.49 -16.95
N LYS A 50 -2.37 -11.64 -15.90
CA LYS A 50 -2.34 -12.08 -14.51
C LYS A 50 -3.47 -11.49 -13.70
N PRO A 51 -4.09 -12.28 -12.79
CA PRO A 51 -5.09 -11.75 -11.86
C PRO A 51 -4.44 -10.88 -10.79
N ILE A 52 -5.17 -9.89 -10.29
CA ILE A 52 -4.81 -9.19 -9.05
C ILE A 52 -5.28 -10.08 -7.90
N ARG A 53 -4.34 -10.71 -7.18
CA ARG A 53 -4.65 -11.61 -6.07
C ARG A 53 -4.66 -10.89 -4.73
N PHE A 54 -3.75 -9.94 -4.56
CA PHE A 54 -3.60 -9.21 -3.31
C PHE A 54 -3.56 -7.71 -3.55
N VAL A 55 -4.21 -6.98 -2.64
CA VAL A 55 -4.08 -5.53 -2.54
C VAL A 55 -3.72 -5.20 -1.11
N THR A 56 -2.67 -4.41 -0.89
CA THR A 56 -2.37 -3.89 0.44
C THR A 56 -2.96 -2.50 0.61
N THR A 57 -3.34 -2.15 1.83
CA THR A 57 -3.52 -0.75 2.23
C THR A 57 -2.55 -0.44 3.35
N SER A 58 -1.95 0.74 3.30
CA SER A 58 -1.05 1.15 4.38
C SER A 58 -1.78 1.30 5.70
N HIS A 59 -3.00 1.84 5.68
CA HIS A 59 -3.84 1.98 6.88
C HIS A 59 -5.31 2.25 6.52
N GLY A 60 -6.16 2.40 7.54
CA GLY A 60 -7.61 2.46 7.39
C GLY A 60 -8.22 3.84 7.12
N HIS A 61 -7.44 4.90 6.89
CA HIS A 61 -8.00 6.20 6.52
C HIS A 61 -8.65 6.15 5.15
N PHE A 62 -9.66 7.01 4.93
CA PHE A 62 -10.51 6.94 3.73
C PHE A 62 -9.72 7.10 2.43
N ASP A 63 -8.71 7.92 2.43
CA ASP A 63 -7.87 8.23 1.27
C ASP A 63 -6.89 7.10 0.89
N HIS A 64 -6.77 6.07 1.73
CA HIS A 64 -6.04 4.83 1.44
C HIS A 64 -6.98 3.62 1.25
N ALA A 65 -8.11 3.62 1.97
CA ALA A 65 -9.01 2.47 2.02
C ALA A 65 -10.22 2.55 1.06
N SER A 66 -10.63 3.76 0.60
CA SER A 66 -11.87 3.89 -0.19
C SER A 66 -11.82 3.17 -1.56
N GLY A 67 -10.63 2.96 -2.13
CA GLY A 67 -10.47 2.19 -3.36
C GLY A 67 -10.54 0.67 -3.18
N LEU A 68 -10.55 0.16 -1.93
CA LEU A 68 -10.58 -1.29 -1.66
C LEU A 68 -11.86 -1.96 -2.14
N ALA A 69 -12.97 -1.23 -2.25
CA ALA A 69 -14.21 -1.77 -2.81
C ALA A 69 -14.01 -2.27 -4.25
N ALA A 70 -13.28 -1.53 -5.08
CA ALA A 70 -12.93 -1.95 -6.43
C ALA A 70 -11.98 -3.16 -6.43
N ALA A 71 -11.01 -3.21 -5.51
CA ALA A 71 -10.10 -4.34 -5.39
C ALA A 71 -10.83 -5.65 -5.04
N VAL A 72 -11.74 -5.61 -4.07
CA VAL A 72 -12.55 -6.77 -3.68
C VAL A 72 -13.51 -7.18 -4.79
N ALA A 73 -14.07 -6.23 -5.54
CA ALA A 73 -14.91 -6.52 -6.70
C ALA A 73 -14.13 -7.23 -7.83
N GLU A 74 -12.83 -6.99 -7.97
CA GLU A 74 -11.91 -7.73 -8.86
C GLU A 74 -11.55 -9.13 -8.34
N GLY A 75 -11.99 -9.50 -7.13
CA GLY A 75 -11.68 -10.78 -6.49
C GLY A 75 -10.40 -10.79 -5.65
N ALA A 76 -9.76 -9.65 -5.43
CA ALA A 76 -8.56 -9.56 -4.63
C ALA A 76 -8.84 -9.79 -3.13
N THR A 77 -7.83 -10.28 -2.43
CA THR A 77 -7.75 -10.32 -0.96
C THR A 77 -6.99 -9.11 -0.47
N ILE A 78 -7.51 -8.45 0.55
CA ILE A 78 -6.88 -7.27 1.14
C ILE A 78 -5.89 -7.71 2.23
N LEU A 79 -4.66 -7.24 2.13
CA LEU A 79 -3.64 -7.42 3.16
C LEU A 79 -3.54 -6.12 3.96
N ALA A 80 -3.86 -6.19 5.24
CA ALA A 80 -3.83 -5.03 6.12
C ALA A 80 -3.29 -5.44 7.51
N HIS A 81 -2.70 -4.50 8.23
CA HIS A 81 -2.26 -4.80 9.59
C HIS A 81 -3.45 -5.22 10.47
N ARG A 82 -3.24 -6.21 11.35
CA ARG A 82 -4.27 -6.78 12.23
C ARG A 82 -5.05 -5.72 13.04
N ASN A 83 -4.40 -4.59 13.37
CA ASN A 83 -5.05 -3.52 14.13
C ASN A 83 -6.11 -2.74 13.30
N THR A 84 -6.07 -2.83 11.96
CA THR A 84 -7.06 -2.20 11.07
C THR A 84 -8.08 -3.17 10.51
N GLU A 85 -7.87 -4.48 10.64
CA GLU A 85 -8.71 -5.55 10.09
C GLU A 85 -10.20 -5.32 10.35
N ARG A 86 -10.60 -5.22 11.61
CA ARG A 86 -12.01 -5.07 12.00
C ARG A 86 -12.67 -3.81 11.41
N ALA A 87 -11.92 -2.73 11.26
CA ALA A 87 -12.46 -1.50 10.66
C ALA A 87 -12.68 -1.67 9.15
N LEU A 88 -11.73 -2.30 8.48
CA LEU A 88 -11.82 -2.59 7.05
C LEU A 88 -12.91 -3.61 6.73
N GLU A 89 -13.05 -4.66 7.53
CA GLU A 89 -14.14 -5.62 7.37
C GLU A 89 -15.52 -4.96 7.50
N ARG A 90 -15.73 -4.11 8.50
CA ARG A 90 -16.96 -3.33 8.63
C ARG A 90 -17.19 -2.42 7.43
N PHE A 91 -16.15 -1.76 6.92
CA PHE A 91 -16.25 -0.94 5.72
C PHE A 91 -16.63 -1.78 4.50
N LEU A 92 -15.98 -2.92 4.27
CA LEU A 92 -16.19 -3.75 3.09
C LEU A 92 -17.49 -4.56 3.13
N SER A 93 -17.95 -4.98 4.30
CA SER A 93 -19.21 -5.72 4.49
C SER A 93 -20.43 -4.81 4.63
N GLY A 94 -20.25 -3.54 4.97
CA GLY A 94 -21.33 -2.59 5.23
C GLY A 94 -22.30 -2.40 4.03
N PRO A 95 -23.54 -1.97 4.27
CA PRO A 95 -24.51 -1.70 3.23
C PRO A 95 -24.09 -0.49 2.37
N ARG A 96 -24.41 -0.54 1.06
CA ARG A 96 -24.14 0.53 0.09
C ARG A 96 -25.46 1.23 -0.26
N THR A 97 -26.04 1.93 0.72
CA THR A 97 -27.41 2.46 0.62
C THR A 97 -27.49 3.89 0.07
N LEU A 98 -26.41 4.67 0.18
CA LEU A 98 -26.41 6.07 -0.26
C LEU A 98 -25.93 6.19 -1.72
N THR A 99 -24.78 5.64 -2.03
CA THR A 99 -24.22 5.62 -3.38
C THR A 99 -23.69 4.24 -3.69
N GLY A 100 -23.92 3.74 -4.90
CA GLY A 100 -23.33 2.50 -5.34
C GLY A 100 -21.82 2.64 -5.57
N ASP A 101 -21.06 1.62 -5.19
CA ASP A 101 -19.64 1.43 -5.51
C ASP A 101 -19.45 0.13 -6.28
N SER A 102 -18.20 -0.26 -6.54
CA SER A 102 -17.87 -1.51 -7.24
C SER A 102 -18.45 -2.74 -6.54
N LEU A 103 -18.48 -2.76 -5.19
CA LEU A 103 -19.03 -3.88 -4.42
C LEU A 103 -20.56 -3.95 -4.51
N SER A 104 -21.26 -2.85 -4.75
CA SER A 104 -22.73 -2.88 -4.91
C SER A 104 -23.17 -3.70 -6.12
N LYS A 105 -22.27 -3.93 -7.08
CA LYS A 105 -22.50 -4.70 -8.31
C LYS A 105 -22.16 -6.20 -8.16
N VAL A 106 -21.56 -6.61 -7.03
CA VAL A 106 -21.16 -7.99 -6.79
C VAL A 106 -22.30 -8.74 -6.09
N ALA A 107 -22.90 -9.70 -6.77
CA ALA A 107 -24.07 -10.45 -6.27
C ALA A 107 -23.77 -11.28 -5.02
N ASN A 108 -22.65 -12.02 -5.03
CA ASN A 108 -22.24 -12.89 -3.94
C ASN A 108 -20.90 -12.38 -3.39
N ARG A 109 -20.94 -11.45 -2.44
CA ARG A 109 -19.73 -10.92 -1.79
C ARG A 109 -19.10 -12.03 -0.95
N ARG A 110 -17.79 -12.18 -1.10
CA ARG A 110 -17.00 -13.04 -0.22
C ARG A 110 -17.05 -12.49 1.21
N ALA A 111 -17.21 -13.39 2.18
CA ALA A 111 -16.78 -13.13 3.54
C ALA A 111 -15.23 -13.22 3.59
N ASP A 112 -14.63 -12.72 4.64
CA ASP A 112 -13.19 -12.85 4.93
C ASP A 112 -12.30 -12.32 3.77
N VAL A 113 -12.62 -11.12 3.30
CA VAL A 113 -11.86 -10.45 2.25
C VAL A 113 -10.58 -9.78 2.75
N VAL A 114 -10.45 -9.59 4.07
CA VAL A 114 -9.26 -9.05 4.71
C VAL A 114 -8.44 -10.18 5.31
N THR A 115 -7.15 -10.23 5.01
CA THR A 115 -6.19 -11.11 5.66
C THR A 115 -5.30 -10.26 6.55
N PRO A 116 -5.33 -10.45 7.87
CA PRO A 116 -4.52 -9.69 8.79
C PRO A 116 -3.03 -10.02 8.66
N VAL A 117 -2.23 -8.97 8.63
CA VAL A 117 -0.77 -9.02 8.61
C VAL A 117 -0.23 -8.68 10.00
N GLY A 118 0.78 -9.41 10.43
CA GLY A 118 1.51 -9.12 11.67
C GLY A 118 2.51 -7.96 11.51
N ASP A 119 3.39 -7.83 12.50
CA ASP A 119 4.38 -6.74 12.54
C ASP A 119 5.41 -6.82 11.39
N ARG A 120 5.66 -8.03 10.89
CA ARG A 120 6.46 -8.27 9.69
C ARG A 120 5.98 -9.55 9.03
N GLU A 121 5.71 -9.50 7.74
CA GLU A 121 5.30 -10.66 6.97
C GLU A 121 5.98 -10.66 5.60
N THR A 122 6.37 -11.83 5.13
CA THR A 122 7.01 -12.02 3.83
C THR A 122 6.06 -12.74 2.88
N ARG A 123 5.85 -12.15 1.71
CA ARG A 123 5.15 -12.76 0.57
C ARG A 123 6.15 -13.12 -0.51
N ARG A 124 6.05 -14.34 -1.04
CA ARG A 124 6.90 -14.84 -2.12
C ARG A 124 6.09 -15.11 -3.36
N GLY A 125 6.52 -14.55 -4.47
CA GLY A 125 5.96 -14.81 -5.79
C GLY A 125 6.49 -16.12 -6.38
N SER A 126 5.77 -16.68 -7.34
CA SER A 126 6.21 -17.88 -8.09
C SER A 126 7.43 -17.61 -8.97
N ASN A 127 7.72 -16.34 -9.26
CA ASN A 127 8.94 -15.87 -9.94
C ASN A 127 10.12 -15.65 -8.99
N GLY A 128 9.98 -15.99 -7.71
CA GLY A 128 11.00 -15.81 -6.68
C GLY A 128 11.04 -14.40 -6.04
N ARG A 129 10.22 -13.45 -6.52
CA ARG A 129 10.15 -12.10 -5.93
C ARG A 129 9.69 -12.16 -4.50
N VAL A 130 10.32 -11.34 -3.67
CA VAL A 130 10.00 -11.18 -2.25
C VAL A 130 9.40 -9.79 -2.04
N VAL A 131 8.29 -9.76 -1.34
CA VAL A 131 7.68 -8.53 -0.80
C VAL A 131 7.56 -8.70 0.70
N GLU A 132 8.03 -7.72 1.46
CA GLU A 132 7.85 -7.66 2.90
C GLU A 132 6.82 -6.59 3.25
N LEU A 133 5.88 -6.95 4.11
CA LEU A 133 4.91 -6.05 4.73
C LEU A 133 5.41 -5.77 6.15
N ILE A 134 5.63 -4.49 6.48
CA ILE A 134 6.30 -4.08 7.71
C ILE A 134 5.43 -3.07 8.44
N HIS A 135 5.06 -3.37 9.69
CA HIS A 135 4.32 -2.48 10.54
C HIS A 135 5.19 -1.31 11.03
N ILE A 136 4.66 -0.11 10.91
CA ILE A 136 5.25 1.13 11.43
C ILE A 136 4.35 1.64 12.56
N PRO A 137 4.63 1.30 13.84
CA PRO A 137 3.89 1.84 14.97
C PRO A 137 4.09 3.35 15.04
N ASN A 138 3.01 4.12 15.04
CA ASN A 138 3.06 5.59 15.07
C ASN A 138 1.75 6.16 15.62
N GLU A 139 1.75 7.46 15.93
CA GLU A 139 0.59 8.17 16.50
C GLU A 139 -0.50 8.54 15.49
N HIS A 140 -0.20 8.45 14.18
CA HIS A 140 -1.16 8.76 13.11
C HIS A 140 -2.21 7.64 12.98
N THR A 141 -1.78 6.38 13.11
CA THR A 141 -2.63 5.21 12.98
C THR A 141 -1.98 3.96 13.59
N ASP A 142 -2.79 3.13 14.22
CA ASP A 142 -2.34 1.90 14.88
C ASP A 142 -1.83 0.81 13.92
N GLY A 143 -2.16 0.88 12.66
CA GLY A 143 -1.94 -0.24 11.73
C GLY A 143 -1.25 0.14 10.44
N MET A 144 -0.32 1.10 10.46
CA MET A 144 0.39 1.50 9.24
C MET A 144 1.33 0.39 8.75
N LEU A 145 1.16 -0.03 7.49
CA LEU A 145 2.05 -0.95 6.79
C LEU A 145 2.90 -0.22 5.75
N ALA A 146 4.18 -0.58 5.71
CA ALA A 146 5.06 -0.34 4.57
C ALA A 146 5.18 -1.59 3.71
N VAL A 147 5.41 -1.41 2.43
CA VAL A 147 5.73 -2.46 1.46
C VAL A 147 7.18 -2.30 1.05
N PHE A 148 8.00 -3.32 1.32
CA PHE A 148 9.41 -3.33 1.01
C PHE A 148 9.75 -4.43 0.01
N LEU A 149 10.47 -4.09 -1.05
CA LEU A 149 11.01 -5.00 -2.05
C LEU A 149 12.53 -5.09 -1.86
N PRO A 150 13.04 -6.11 -1.15
CA PRO A 150 14.46 -6.16 -0.78
C PRO A 150 15.42 -6.24 -1.97
N ALA A 151 15.08 -7.01 -2.99
CA ALA A 151 15.92 -7.18 -4.18
C ALA A 151 16.00 -5.90 -5.03
N GLU A 152 14.89 -5.19 -5.13
CA GLU A 152 14.79 -3.94 -5.88
C GLU A 152 15.20 -2.72 -5.04
N LYS A 153 15.37 -2.88 -3.73
CA LYS A 153 15.66 -1.82 -2.76
C LYS A 153 14.63 -0.68 -2.79
N ILE A 154 13.36 -1.03 -2.97
CA ILE A 154 12.24 -0.10 -3.03
C ILE A 154 11.42 -0.19 -1.75
N MET A 155 11.18 0.96 -1.11
CA MET A 155 10.27 1.12 0.02
C MET A 155 9.07 1.95 -0.40
N HIS A 156 7.85 1.43 -0.15
CA HIS A 156 6.60 2.15 -0.39
C HIS A 156 5.82 2.27 0.93
N THR A 157 5.33 3.46 1.22
CA THR A 157 4.66 3.76 2.49
C THR A 157 3.43 4.62 2.29
N GLY A 158 2.51 4.60 3.27
CA GLY A 158 1.37 5.52 3.34
C GLY A 158 1.81 6.96 3.64
N ASP A 159 1.46 7.46 4.82
CA ASP A 159 1.62 8.86 5.22
C ASP A 159 3.01 9.20 5.78
N VAL A 160 4.01 8.41 5.46
CA VAL A 160 5.40 8.74 5.75
C VAL A 160 5.92 9.68 4.67
N THR A 161 5.70 10.98 4.83
CA THR A 161 6.11 12.01 3.86
C THR A 161 7.36 12.72 4.37
N ALA A 162 8.52 12.39 3.80
CA ALA A 162 9.80 12.96 4.24
C ALA A 162 10.17 14.28 3.56
N ASN A 163 9.50 14.67 2.46
CA ASN A 163 9.72 15.97 1.82
C ASN A 163 8.90 17.05 2.52
N ASN A 164 9.58 17.87 3.33
CA ASN A 164 9.00 18.97 4.06
C ASN A 164 7.78 18.57 4.93
N PRO A 165 7.97 17.62 5.87
CA PRO A 165 6.87 17.13 6.70
C PRO A 165 6.34 18.28 7.56
N ASN A 166 5.02 18.43 7.63
CA ASN A 166 4.41 19.31 8.62
C ASN A 166 4.64 18.75 10.04
N PRO A 167 4.43 19.52 11.11
CA PRO A 167 4.70 19.08 12.48
C PRO A 167 4.03 17.75 12.86
N ALA A 168 2.81 17.49 12.37
CA ALA A 168 2.09 16.23 12.63
C ALA A 168 2.72 15.02 11.92
N GLN A 169 3.39 15.23 10.80
CA GLN A 169 4.06 14.17 10.04
C GLN A 169 5.46 13.84 10.54
N VAL A 170 6.11 14.76 11.27
CA VAL A 170 7.47 14.53 11.80
C VAL A 170 7.53 13.30 12.70
N GLY A 171 6.53 13.09 13.56
CA GLY A 171 6.43 11.92 14.44
C GLY A 171 6.34 10.63 13.64
N VAL A 172 5.52 10.61 12.60
CA VAL A 172 5.35 9.45 11.70
C VAL A 172 6.66 9.11 10.97
N VAL A 173 7.38 10.13 10.47
CA VAL A 173 8.68 9.93 9.79
C VAL A 173 9.72 9.39 10.76
N LYS A 174 9.79 9.91 11.99
CA LYS A 174 10.68 9.40 13.06
C LYS A 174 10.40 7.94 13.38
N SER A 175 9.13 7.58 13.54
CA SER A 175 8.71 6.20 13.78
C SER A 175 9.13 5.27 12.64
N ALA A 176 8.92 5.68 11.40
CA ALA A 176 9.33 4.92 10.23
C ALA A 176 10.85 4.74 10.18
N ALA A 177 11.62 5.82 10.35
CA ALA A 177 13.09 5.79 10.36
C ALA A 177 13.63 4.86 11.45
N ALA A 178 13.04 4.89 12.65
CA ALA A 178 13.41 3.99 13.76
C ALA A 178 13.17 2.51 13.41
N VAL A 179 12.01 2.19 12.82
CA VAL A 179 11.70 0.82 12.36
C VAL A 179 12.68 0.38 11.28
N PHE A 180 12.92 1.21 10.27
CA PHE A 180 13.80 0.87 9.15
C PHE A 180 15.24 0.65 9.60
N THR A 181 15.71 1.46 10.55
CA THR A 181 17.05 1.31 11.15
C THR A 181 17.14 0.05 11.99
N ARG A 182 16.18 -0.18 12.89
CA ARG A 182 16.14 -1.38 13.75
C ARG A 182 16.13 -2.68 12.96
N LEU A 183 15.43 -2.70 11.83
CA LEU A 183 15.33 -3.86 10.94
C LEU A 183 16.47 -3.90 9.91
N ASN A 184 17.39 -2.95 9.93
CA ASN A 184 18.50 -2.81 8.99
C ASN A 184 18.04 -2.90 7.52
N LEU A 185 16.98 -2.17 7.16
CA LEU A 185 16.42 -2.22 5.80
C LEU A 185 17.32 -1.46 4.82
N ASP A 186 17.74 -2.17 3.77
CA ASP A 186 18.58 -1.62 2.70
C ASP A 186 17.69 -1.19 1.52
N TYR A 187 17.19 0.06 1.56
CA TYR A 187 16.43 0.65 0.47
C TYR A 187 17.15 1.89 -0.10
N VAL A 188 16.99 2.09 -1.40
CA VAL A 188 17.54 3.22 -2.16
C VAL A 188 16.41 4.17 -2.58
N SER A 189 15.29 3.60 -3.06
CA SER A 189 14.12 4.37 -3.46
C SER A 189 13.05 4.31 -2.37
N PHE A 190 12.57 5.49 -1.99
CA PHE A 190 11.48 5.66 -1.05
C PHE A 190 10.31 6.33 -1.77
N ILE A 191 9.15 5.67 -1.78
CA ILE A 191 7.97 6.10 -2.56
C ILE A 191 6.78 6.22 -1.61
N PRO A 192 6.48 7.42 -1.11
CA PRO A 192 5.27 7.62 -0.32
C PRO A 192 4.02 7.67 -1.21
N VAL A 193 2.88 7.34 -0.65
CA VAL A 193 1.57 7.48 -1.31
C VAL A 193 1.31 8.95 -1.65
N HIS A 194 1.50 9.84 -0.69
CA HIS A 194 1.41 11.29 -0.86
C HIS A 194 2.75 11.88 -1.30
N ALA A 195 3.12 11.67 -2.55
CA ALA A 195 4.34 12.25 -3.09
C ALA A 195 4.06 13.70 -3.57
N PRO A 196 4.69 14.73 -3.00
CA PRO A 196 4.52 16.11 -3.45
C PRO A 196 5.04 16.32 -4.88
N ASN A 197 6.04 15.56 -5.28
CA ASN A 197 6.49 15.43 -6.66
C ASN A 197 6.55 13.97 -7.04
N PRO A 198 5.58 13.46 -7.80
CA PRO A 198 5.54 12.05 -8.16
C PRO A 198 6.72 11.60 -9.03
N ASP A 199 7.44 12.51 -9.64
CA ASP A 199 8.54 12.20 -10.57
C ASP A 199 9.93 12.23 -9.90
N ALA A 200 10.04 12.79 -8.68
CA ALA A 200 11.27 12.78 -7.92
C ALA A 200 11.23 11.67 -6.85
N PRO A 201 11.97 10.57 -7.01
CA PRO A 201 12.06 9.56 -5.99
C PRO A 201 12.77 10.13 -4.76
N MET A 202 12.21 9.84 -3.58
CA MET A 202 12.88 10.12 -2.32
C MET A 202 13.89 9.02 -2.03
N THR A 203 14.86 9.33 -1.19
CA THR A 203 15.94 8.43 -0.81
C THR A 203 15.91 8.12 0.68
N LYS A 204 16.71 7.15 1.11
CA LYS A 204 16.96 6.89 2.53
C LYS A 204 17.49 8.12 3.26
N ALA A 205 18.35 8.91 2.59
CA ALA A 205 18.89 10.14 3.17
C ALA A 205 17.80 11.19 3.44
N ASP A 206 16.81 11.31 2.56
CA ASP A 206 15.67 12.24 2.76
C ASP A 206 14.85 11.85 4.00
N VAL A 207 14.60 10.56 4.20
CA VAL A 207 13.90 10.05 5.39
C VAL A 207 14.71 10.31 6.66
N THR A 208 16.01 10.01 6.64
CA THR A 208 16.93 10.25 7.77
C THR A 208 16.98 11.74 8.15
N LYS A 209 17.13 12.60 7.16
CA LYS A 209 17.12 14.06 7.35
C LYS A 209 15.80 14.55 7.95
N ALA A 210 14.67 14.11 7.41
CA ALA A 210 13.34 14.51 7.88
C ALA A 210 13.05 13.99 9.30
N ALA A 211 13.61 12.84 9.67
CA ALA A 211 13.54 12.30 11.02
C ALA A 211 14.43 13.03 12.04
N GLY A 212 15.38 13.86 11.57
CA GLY A 212 16.36 14.53 12.43
C GLY A 212 17.36 13.56 13.08
N THR A 213 17.67 12.45 12.43
CA THR A 213 18.56 11.38 12.91
C THR A 213 19.87 11.34 12.08
N ASN A 214 20.55 12.48 11.95
CA ASN A 214 21.86 12.58 11.27
C ASN A 214 22.95 11.93 12.10
#